data_0585d8c7c33aa6c2ac88c87b61bc9eba
#
_entry.id   0585d8c7c33aa6c2ac88c87b61bc9eba
#
_cell.length_a   1.000
_cell.length_b   1.000
_cell.length_c   1.000
_cell.angle_alpha   90.00
_cell.angle_beta   90.00
_cell.angle_gamma   90.00
#
_symmetry.space_group_name_H-M   'P 1'
#
loop_
_entity.id
_entity.type
_entity.pdbx_description
1 polymer ?
#
loop_
_entity_poly.entity_id
_entity_poly.type
_entity_poly.pdbx_seq_one_letter_code
_entity_poly.pdbx_strand_id
1 'polypeptide(L)'
;PLYYYGMSAQLKTLIDRFCAFNASLTRKHMRSALIAAAWNSDSWTFEALAAHYKTLVRYLDFKDMGMILGGGCGTLSMTRSSRYIQQAYELGKNLK
;
A
#
# COMPACT_ATOMS: atom_id res chain seq x y z
N PRO A 1 6.01 -3.90 4.89
CA PRO A 1 7.08 -2.99 5.32
C PRO A 1 7.73 -2.28 4.14
N LEU A 2 8.33 -1.12 4.42
CA LEU A 2 9.06 -0.33 3.45
C LEU A 2 10.52 -0.78 3.41
N TYR A 3 11.02 -1.09 2.23
CA TYR A 3 12.41 -1.48 2.00
C TYR A 3 13.04 -0.51 0.99
N TYR A 4 14.00 0.29 1.45
CA TYR A 4 14.63 1.32 0.61
C TYR A 4 13.58 2.12 -0.18
N TYR A 5 12.55 2.56 0.54
CA TYR A 5 11.50 3.44 0.05
C TYR A 5 10.58 2.83 -1.00
N GLY A 6 10.60 1.50 -1.12
CA GLY A 6 9.72 0.77 -2.02
C GLY A 6 9.13 -0.46 -1.35
N MET A 7 8.38 -1.23 -2.12
CA MET A 7 7.83 -2.50 -1.66
C MET A 7 8.92 -3.57 -1.60
N SER A 8 8.61 -4.67 -0.90
CA SER A 8 9.52 -5.82 -0.87
C SER A 8 9.72 -6.41 -2.27
N ALA A 9 10.88 -7.04 -2.47
CA ALA A 9 11.17 -7.72 -3.73
C ALA A 9 10.16 -8.83 -4.02
N GLN A 10 9.71 -9.54 -2.99
CA GLN A 10 8.72 -10.60 -3.12
C GLN A 10 7.38 -10.06 -3.66
N LEU A 11 6.91 -8.96 -3.11
CA LEU A 11 5.66 -8.33 -3.58
C LEU A 11 5.84 -7.80 -5.00
N LYS A 12 6.97 -7.17 -5.30
CA LYS A 12 7.25 -6.67 -6.66
C LYS A 12 7.28 -7.82 -7.68
N THR A 13 7.86 -8.96 -7.31
CA THR A 13 7.88 -10.15 -8.16
C THR A 13 6.46 -10.60 -8.49
N LEU A 14 5.56 -10.61 -7.51
CA LEU A 14 4.15 -10.95 -7.74
C LEU A 14 3.51 -9.96 -8.72
N ILE A 15 3.72 -8.67 -8.50
CA ILE A 15 3.13 -7.62 -9.35
C ILE A 15 3.69 -7.70 -10.78
N ASP A 16 4.98 -7.99 -10.94
CA ASP A 16 5.58 -8.14 -12.27
C ASP A 16 4.94 -9.26 -13.07
N ARG A 17 4.41 -10.28 -12.39
CA ARG A 17 3.70 -11.38 -13.04
C ARG A 17 2.30 -10.99 -13.53
N PHE A 18 1.79 -9.86 -13.13
CA PHE A 18 0.49 -9.35 -13.62
C PHE A 18 0.51 -9.13 -15.13
N CYS A 19 1.68 -8.92 -15.73
CA CYS A 19 1.82 -8.75 -17.19
C CYS A 19 1.17 -9.90 -17.97
N ALA A 20 1.20 -11.11 -17.43
CA ALA A 20 0.63 -12.28 -18.11
C ALA A 20 -0.90 -12.22 -18.27
N PHE A 21 -1.57 -11.37 -17.48
CA PHE A 21 -3.05 -11.28 -17.48
C PHE A 21 -3.56 -9.86 -17.22
N ASN A 22 -2.81 -8.86 -17.68
CA ASN A 22 -3.18 -7.44 -17.53
C ASN A 22 -4.61 -7.13 -17.97
N ALA A 23 -5.00 -7.59 -19.16
CA ALA A 23 -6.34 -7.34 -19.70
C ALA A 23 -7.43 -7.91 -18.81
N SER A 24 -7.21 -9.09 -18.25
CA SER A 24 -8.15 -9.73 -17.33
C SER A 24 -8.29 -8.95 -16.04
N LEU A 25 -7.16 -8.51 -15.48
CA LEU A 25 -7.17 -7.70 -14.24
C LEU A 25 -7.88 -6.36 -14.44
N THR A 26 -7.58 -5.68 -15.54
CA THR A 26 -8.17 -4.37 -15.86
C THR A 26 -9.70 -4.47 -15.97
N ARG A 27 -10.19 -5.54 -16.60
CA ARG A 27 -11.64 -5.75 -16.76
C ARG A 27 -12.37 -6.03 -15.45
N LYS A 28 -11.66 -6.47 -14.42
CA LYS A 28 -12.28 -6.80 -13.13
C LYS A 28 -12.63 -5.56 -12.29
N HIS A 29 -12.03 -4.42 -12.59
CA HIS A 29 -12.24 -3.18 -11.83
C HIS A 29 -12.15 -3.41 -10.32
N MET A 30 -11.07 -4.06 -9.88
CA MET A 30 -10.89 -4.46 -8.48
C MET A 30 -10.71 -3.24 -7.58
N ARG A 31 -11.08 -3.41 -6.33
CA ARG A 31 -10.75 -2.43 -5.29
C ARG A 31 -9.38 -2.74 -4.73
N SER A 32 -8.62 -1.71 -4.42
CA SER A 32 -7.29 -1.86 -3.83
C SER A 32 -7.06 -0.84 -2.71
N ALA A 33 -6.17 -1.18 -1.82
CA ALA A 33 -5.72 -0.28 -0.76
C ALA A 33 -4.25 -0.58 -0.50
N LEU A 34 -3.52 0.41 -0.01
CA LEU A 34 -2.13 0.24 0.38
C LEU A 34 -2.00 0.40 1.89
N ILE A 35 -1.41 -0.60 2.53
CA ILE A 35 -1.00 -0.50 3.94
C ILE A 35 0.50 -0.70 3.99
N ALA A 36 1.21 0.27 4.54
CA ALA A 36 2.65 0.22 4.63
C ALA A 36 3.12 0.75 5.99
N ALA A 37 4.25 0.23 6.45
CA ALA A 37 4.87 0.65 7.69
C ALA A 37 6.36 0.88 7.48
N ALA A 38 6.92 1.85 8.20
CA ALA A 38 8.33 2.17 8.13
C ALA A 38 8.84 2.57 9.51
N TRP A 39 10.14 2.40 9.72
CA TRP A 39 10.80 2.85 10.94
C TRP A 39 10.82 4.36 11.03
N ASN A 40 11.29 5.04 9.98
CA ASN A 40 11.40 6.49 9.97
C ASN A 40 10.07 7.18 9.68
N SER A 41 9.97 8.45 10.04
CA SER A 41 8.73 9.22 9.96
C SER A 41 8.92 10.57 9.27
N ASP A 42 9.94 10.71 8.44
CA ASP A 42 10.13 11.92 7.64
C ASP A 42 8.95 12.13 6.69
N SER A 43 8.67 13.36 6.35
CA SER A 43 7.51 13.71 5.50
C SER A 43 7.56 13.06 4.12
N TRP A 44 8.75 12.71 3.64
CA TRP A 44 8.97 12.11 2.32
C TRP A 44 9.12 10.59 2.35
N THR A 45 9.03 9.96 3.54
CA THR A 45 9.29 8.52 3.72
C THR A 45 8.52 7.63 2.74
N PHE A 46 7.26 7.93 2.49
CA PHE A 46 6.41 7.11 1.63
C PHE A 46 6.15 7.72 0.25
N GLU A 47 6.81 8.80 -0.09
CA GLU A 47 6.53 9.51 -1.34
C GLU A 47 6.68 8.63 -2.58
N ALA A 48 7.81 7.89 -2.68
CA ALA A 48 8.06 7.02 -3.82
C ALA A 48 7.09 5.83 -3.87
N LEU A 49 6.84 5.20 -2.72
CA LEU A 49 5.91 4.06 -2.64
C LEU A 49 4.48 4.49 -2.99
N ALA A 50 4.02 5.60 -2.46
CA ALA A 50 2.68 6.12 -2.75
C ALA A 50 2.51 6.44 -4.24
N ALA A 51 3.52 7.06 -4.85
CA ALA A 51 3.50 7.36 -6.29
C ALA A 51 3.45 6.07 -7.12
N HIS A 52 4.24 5.07 -6.74
CA HIS A 52 4.23 3.77 -7.41
C HIS A 52 2.86 3.10 -7.31
N TYR A 53 2.29 3.07 -6.10
CA TYR A 53 0.95 2.50 -5.90
C TYR A 53 -0.11 3.21 -6.74
N LYS A 54 -0.14 4.53 -6.74
CA LYS A 54 -1.09 5.32 -7.53
C LYS A 54 -0.96 5.03 -9.02
N THR A 55 0.26 4.85 -9.50
CA THR A 55 0.51 4.51 -10.90
C THR A 55 -0.03 3.13 -11.25
N LEU A 56 0.19 2.14 -10.37
CA LEU A 56 -0.35 0.79 -10.56
C LEU A 56 -1.87 0.78 -10.60
N VAL A 57 -2.49 1.49 -9.66
CA VAL A 57 -3.96 1.60 -9.58
C VAL A 57 -4.52 2.21 -10.86
N ARG A 58 -3.87 3.26 -11.35
CA ARG A 58 -4.27 3.93 -12.59
C ARG A 58 -4.13 3.03 -13.80
N TYR A 59 -2.99 2.34 -13.92
CA TYR A 59 -2.73 1.45 -15.04
C TYR A 59 -3.68 0.25 -15.08
N LEU A 60 -3.95 -0.34 -13.91
CA LEU A 60 -4.79 -1.53 -13.80
C LEU A 60 -6.28 -1.21 -13.70
N ASP A 61 -6.63 0.08 -13.68
CA ASP A 61 -8.01 0.56 -13.54
C ASP A 61 -8.68 0.00 -12.28
N PHE A 62 -7.94 -0.03 -11.19
CA PHE A 62 -8.46 -0.40 -9.89
C PHE A 62 -9.09 0.82 -9.21
N LYS A 63 -10.04 0.58 -8.33
CA LYS A 63 -10.59 1.62 -7.47
C LYS A 63 -9.74 1.74 -6.21
N ASP A 64 -9.13 2.91 -6.02
CA ASP A 64 -8.32 3.19 -4.83
C ASP A 64 -9.22 3.42 -3.62
N MET A 65 -9.12 2.56 -2.62
CA MET A 65 -9.88 2.65 -1.38
C MET A 65 -9.12 3.41 -0.29
N GLY A 66 -7.88 3.79 -0.53
CA GLY A 66 -7.09 4.59 0.39
C GLY A 66 -5.73 3.97 0.72
N MET A 67 -4.96 4.74 1.49
CA MET A 67 -3.62 4.35 1.92
C MET A 67 -3.47 4.58 3.42
N ILE A 68 -2.85 3.62 4.10
CA ILE A 68 -2.39 3.76 5.48
C ILE A 68 -0.86 3.73 5.44
N LEU A 69 -0.23 4.87 5.70
CA LEU A 69 1.21 5.04 5.59
C LEU A 69 1.79 5.25 6.98
N GLY A 70 2.16 4.16 7.64
CA GLY A 70 2.58 4.13 9.04
C GLY A 70 4.05 4.46 9.26
N GLY A 71 4.40 5.74 9.27
CA GLY A 71 5.72 6.18 9.70
C GLY A 71 5.90 6.03 11.20
N GLY A 72 7.15 5.82 11.66
CA GLY A 72 7.43 5.62 13.07
C GLY A 72 6.89 4.29 13.63
N CYS A 73 6.71 3.28 12.80
CA CYS A 73 6.17 1.98 13.19
C CYS A 73 7.25 0.89 13.10
N GLY A 74 8.40 1.15 13.72
CA GLY A 74 9.54 0.23 13.68
C GLY A 74 9.44 -0.96 14.63
N THR A 75 8.61 -0.86 15.67
CA THR A 75 8.38 -1.96 16.63
C THR A 75 6.89 -2.15 16.84
N LEU A 76 6.54 -3.31 17.41
CA LEU A 76 5.15 -3.61 17.74
C LEU A 76 4.54 -2.58 18.70
N SER A 77 5.30 -2.16 19.72
CA SER A 77 4.79 -1.18 20.68
C SER A 77 4.59 0.20 20.05
N MET A 78 5.49 0.62 19.17
CA MET A 78 5.33 1.88 18.43
C MET A 78 4.07 1.86 17.56
N THR A 79 3.83 0.75 16.89
CA THR A 79 2.64 0.58 16.07
C THR A 79 1.37 0.58 16.90
N ARG A 80 1.36 -0.14 18.03
CA ARG A 80 0.20 -0.17 18.94
C ARG A 80 -0.15 1.19 19.52
N SER A 81 0.83 2.04 19.73
CA SER A 81 0.64 3.39 20.27
C SER A 81 0.27 4.41 19.19
N SER A 82 0.28 4.01 17.92
CA SER A 82 0.01 4.91 16.80
C SER A 82 -1.48 5.01 16.48
N ARG A 83 -1.82 6.05 15.72
CA ARG A 83 -3.18 6.23 15.16
C ARG A 83 -3.50 5.28 14.01
N TYR A 84 -2.49 4.60 13.47
CA TYR A 84 -2.63 3.83 12.23
C TYR A 84 -3.47 2.58 12.39
N ILE A 85 -3.48 1.97 13.58
CA ILE A 85 -4.36 0.81 13.84
C ILE A 85 -5.82 1.20 13.67
N GLN A 86 -6.22 2.33 14.23
CA GLN A 86 -7.59 2.81 14.09
C GLN A 86 -7.91 3.19 12.64
N GLN A 87 -6.97 3.83 11.94
CA GLN A 87 -7.14 4.14 10.53
C GLN A 87 -7.31 2.89 9.69
N ALA A 88 -6.52 1.85 9.95
CA ALA A 88 -6.63 0.57 9.24
C ALA A 88 -7.98 -0.11 9.52
N TYR A 89 -8.45 -0.06 10.76
CA TYR A 89 -9.76 -0.58 11.13
C TYR A 89 -10.88 0.12 10.35
N GLU A 90 -10.86 1.45 10.30
CA GLU A 90 -11.85 2.24 9.58
C GLU A 90 -11.80 1.97 8.07
N LEU A 91 -10.59 1.84 7.51
CA LEU A 91 -10.44 1.47 6.11
C LEU A 91 -11.10 0.11 5.82
N GLY A 92 -10.81 -0.89 6.64
CA GLY A 92 -11.40 -2.23 6.49
C GLY A 92 -12.93 -2.20 6.60
N LYS A 93 -13.45 -1.44 7.55
CA LYS A 93 -14.89 -1.28 7.75
C LYS A 93 -15.57 -0.68 6.51
N ASN A 94 -14.90 0.21 5.80
CA ASN A 94 -15.45 0.90 4.64
C ASN A 94 -15.26 0.14 3.32
N LEU A 95 -14.61 -1.03 3.35
CA LEU A 95 -14.41 -1.85 2.15
C LEU A 95 -15.63 -2.65 1.72
N LYS A 96 -16.69 -2.59 2.45
CA LYS A 96 -17.93 -3.35 2.17
C LYS A 96 -18.68 -2.86 0.93
#